data_14e9511496fdd67104e9c20853e0522e
#
_entry.id   14e9511496fdd67104e9c20853e0522e
#
_cell.length_a   1.000
_cell.length_b   1.000
_cell.length_c   1.000
_cell.angle_alpha   90.00
_cell.angle_beta   90.00
_cell.angle_gamma   90.00
#
_symmetry.space_group_name_H-M   'P 1'
#
loop_
_entity.id
_entity.type
_entity.pdbx_description
1 polymer ?
#
loop_
_entity_poly.entity_id
_entity_poly.type
_entity_poly.pdbx_seq_one_letter_code
_entity_poly.pdbx_strand_id
1 'polypeptide(L)'
;MAEKLTDCSRLCIHTMTTKPWTLQEAVAGYIAAEATGITVWRQHIEPYGAKKAGQILRDSGLEVVSLCRGGFFPATGAQAREKARNENRRIIDEAREIGAPLVVLVCGAVPGQPRAVSRQQILDGIDAVVPHAKEAGVKLAIEPLHPMYADDRSAVNTLEQANNLIFALGSEQVGVTVDVYHLWWDPFLESEIK
;
A
#
# COMPACT_ATOMS: atom_id res chain seq x y z
N MET A 1 16.59 -7.94 -29.85
CA MET A 1 15.13 -7.88 -29.60
C MET A 1 14.90 -8.52 -28.25
N ALA A 2 14.14 -7.88 -27.35
CA ALA A 2 13.81 -8.51 -26.08
C ALA A 2 12.96 -9.77 -26.35
N GLU A 3 13.26 -10.85 -25.64
CA GLU A 3 12.49 -12.08 -25.73
C GLU A 3 11.07 -11.83 -25.22
N LYS A 4 10.07 -12.32 -25.97
CA LYS A 4 8.67 -12.12 -25.57
C LYS A 4 8.40 -12.87 -24.27
N LEU A 5 7.90 -12.18 -23.25
CA LEU A 5 7.47 -12.81 -22.00
C LEU A 5 6.34 -13.79 -22.30
N THR A 6 6.55 -15.07 -21.96
CA THR A 6 5.59 -16.16 -22.19
C THR A 6 4.91 -16.64 -20.92
N ASP A 7 5.47 -16.31 -19.75
CA ASP A 7 4.91 -16.62 -18.43
C ASP A 7 4.36 -15.35 -17.79
N CYS A 8 3.03 -15.27 -17.65
CA CYS A 8 2.31 -14.18 -16.99
C CYS A 8 1.78 -14.56 -15.60
N SER A 9 2.23 -15.70 -15.04
CA SER A 9 1.75 -16.21 -13.74
C SER A 9 1.99 -15.27 -12.56
N ARG A 10 2.89 -14.29 -12.71
CA ARG A 10 3.17 -13.25 -11.72
C ARG A 10 2.72 -11.85 -12.16
N LEU A 11 1.93 -11.75 -13.23
CA LEU A 11 1.41 -10.47 -13.71
C LEU A 11 0.25 -10.01 -12.84
N CYS A 12 0.45 -8.89 -12.16
CA CYS A 12 -0.57 -8.20 -11.39
C CYS A 12 -0.82 -6.82 -11.99
N ILE A 13 -2.08 -6.45 -12.21
CA ILE A 13 -2.43 -5.12 -12.72
C ILE A 13 -3.15 -4.34 -11.61
N HIS A 14 -2.73 -3.07 -11.43
CA HIS A 14 -3.37 -2.15 -10.52
C HIS A 14 -4.62 -1.54 -11.14
N THR A 15 -5.73 -1.45 -10.41
CA THR A 15 -6.94 -0.77 -10.90
C THR A 15 -6.71 0.70 -11.22
N MET A 16 -5.64 1.31 -10.69
CA MET A 16 -5.21 2.66 -11.04
C MET A 16 -4.67 2.76 -12.50
N THR A 17 -4.19 1.67 -13.07
CA THR A 17 -3.72 1.63 -14.49
C THR A 17 -4.89 1.89 -15.45
N THR A 18 -6.07 1.42 -15.09
CA THR A 18 -7.32 1.60 -15.84
C THR A 18 -8.31 2.45 -15.03
N LYS A 19 -7.85 3.55 -14.49
CA LYS A 19 -8.56 4.41 -13.52
C LYS A 19 -10.03 4.72 -13.89
N PRO A 20 -10.41 4.95 -15.16
CA PRO A 20 -11.80 5.21 -15.52
C PRO A 20 -12.74 4.00 -15.43
N TRP A 21 -12.18 2.78 -15.35
CA TRP A 21 -12.96 1.56 -15.33
C TRP A 21 -13.59 1.33 -13.94
N THR A 22 -14.77 0.74 -13.93
CA THR A 22 -15.36 0.16 -12.71
C THR A 22 -14.55 -1.07 -12.28
N LEU A 23 -14.75 -1.54 -11.05
CA LEU A 23 -14.10 -2.77 -10.58
C LEU A 23 -14.45 -3.97 -11.47
N GLN A 24 -15.69 -4.07 -11.95
CA GLN A 24 -16.14 -5.15 -12.82
C GLN A 24 -15.48 -5.09 -14.21
N GLU A 25 -15.37 -3.89 -14.79
CA GLU A 25 -14.65 -3.70 -16.07
C GLU A 25 -13.16 -4.00 -15.93
N ALA A 26 -12.52 -3.60 -14.82
CA ALA A 26 -11.13 -3.91 -14.53
C ALA A 26 -10.91 -5.42 -14.43
N VAL A 27 -11.73 -6.12 -13.66
CA VAL A 27 -11.69 -7.58 -13.52
C VAL A 27 -11.83 -8.26 -14.89
N ALA A 28 -12.86 -7.92 -15.67
CA ALA A 28 -13.07 -8.51 -16.99
C ALA A 28 -11.90 -8.24 -17.95
N GLY A 29 -11.37 -7.00 -17.97
CA GLY A 29 -10.25 -6.62 -18.82
C GLY A 29 -8.95 -7.30 -18.43
N TYR A 30 -8.69 -7.48 -17.13
CA TYR A 30 -7.47 -8.13 -16.64
C TYR A 30 -7.46 -9.63 -16.91
N ILE A 31 -8.61 -10.30 -16.77
CA ILE A 31 -8.78 -11.70 -17.20
C ILE A 31 -8.55 -11.84 -18.70
N ALA A 32 -9.11 -10.94 -19.52
CA ALA A 32 -8.90 -10.96 -20.97
C ALA A 32 -7.45 -10.67 -21.37
N ALA A 33 -6.69 -9.98 -20.54
CA ALA A 33 -5.25 -9.73 -20.69
C ALA A 33 -4.37 -10.84 -20.09
N GLU A 34 -4.95 -11.95 -19.64
CA GLU A 34 -4.26 -13.09 -19.04
C GLU A 34 -3.46 -12.71 -17.77
N ALA A 35 -3.83 -11.62 -17.09
CA ALA A 35 -3.29 -11.29 -15.78
C ALA A 35 -3.82 -12.28 -14.74
N THR A 36 -2.98 -12.66 -13.78
CA THR A 36 -3.35 -13.58 -12.71
C THR A 36 -3.65 -12.85 -11.40
N GLY A 37 -3.15 -11.60 -11.24
CA GLY A 37 -3.29 -10.81 -10.04
C GLY A 37 -3.91 -9.43 -10.27
N ILE A 38 -4.51 -8.92 -9.21
CA ILE A 38 -5.08 -7.58 -9.18
C ILE A 38 -4.67 -6.86 -7.87
N THR A 39 -4.17 -5.63 -7.99
CA THR A 39 -4.07 -4.71 -6.86
C THR A 39 -5.22 -3.72 -6.92
N VAL A 40 -5.99 -3.66 -5.87
CA VAL A 40 -7.22 -2.85 -5.82
C VAL A 40 -6.95 -1.52 -5.14
N TRP A 41 -7.38 -0.43 -5.75
CA TRP A 41 -7.40 0.89 -5.13
C TRP A 41 -8.77 1.18 -4.52
N ARG A 42 -8.80 1.76 -3.33
CA ARG A 42 -10.01 1.95 -2.52
C ARG A 42 -11.16 2.62 -3.24
N GLN A 43 -10.88 3.60 -4.11
CA GLN A 43 -11.90 4.26 -4.92
C GLN A 43 -12.68 3.31 -5.83
N HIS A 44 -12.12 2.14 -6.16
CA HIS A 44 -12.83 1.10 -6.93
C HIS A 44 -13.68 0.19 -6.05
N ILE A 45 -13.47 0.22 -4.73
CA ILE A 45 -14.28 -0.49 -3.74
C ILE A 45 -15.48 0.35 -3.30
N GLU A 46 -15.26 1.66 -3.11
CA GLU A 46 -16.24 2.59 -2.52
C GLU A 46 -17.65 2.50 -3.13
N PRO A 47 -17.83 2.40 -4.47
CA PRO A 47 -19.17 2.30 -5.06
C PRO A 47 -19.92 1.01 -4.71
N TYR A 48 -19.21 -0.03 -4.30
CA TYR A 48 -19.78 -1.35 -4.01
C TYR A 48 -19.85 -1.64 -2.50
N GLY A 49 -18.99 -1.00 -1.71
CA GLY A 49 -18.65 -1.44 -0.36
C GLY A 49 -17.77 -2.70 -0.35
N ALA A 50 -16.96 -2.86 0.70
CA ALA A 50 -15.93 -3.91 0.76
C ALA A 50 -16.51 -5.34 0.57
N LYS A 51 -17.65 -5.63 1.17
CA LYS A 51 -18.28 -6.96 1.09
C LYS A 51 -18.64 -7.36 -0.35
N LYS A 52 -19.30 -6.46 -1.10
CA LYS A 52 -19.68 -6.73 -2.49
C LYS A 52 -18.49 -6.74 -3.42
N ALA A 53 -17.53 -5.83 -3.21
CA ALA A 53 -16.27 -5.82 -3.94
C ALA A 53 -15.49 -7.12 -3.72
N GLY A 54 -15.40 -7.59 -2.48
CA GLY A 54 -14.78 -8.87 -2.14
C GLY A 54 -15.46 -10.06 -2.84
N GLN A 55 -16.79 -10.06 -2.97
CA GLN A 55 -17.50 -11.09 -3.73
C GLN A 55 -17.13 -11.04 -5.23
N ILE A 56 -17.13 -9.86 -5.85
CA ILE A 56 -16.72 -9.68 -7.26
C ILE A 56 -15.30 -10.23 -7.49
N LEU A 57 -14.37 -9.92 -6.57
CA LEU A 57 -12.98 -10.35 -6.67
C LEU A 57 -12.85 -11.88 -6.51
N ARG A 58 -13.50 -12.48 -5.54
CA ARG A 58 -13.50 -13.95 -5.36
C ARG A 58 -14.08 -14.69 -6.56
N ASP A 59 -15.19 -14.20 -7.10
CA ASP A 59 -15.84 -14.81 -8.26
C ASP A 59 -15.02 -14.68 -9.55
N SER A 60 -14.08 -13.74 -9.60
CA SER A 60 -13.21 -13.48 -10.75
C SER A 60 -12.11 -14.53 -10.94
N GLY A 61 -11.67 -15.17 -9.87
CA GLY A 61 -10.49 -16.04 -9.85
C GLY A 61 -9.15 -15.31 -9.90
N LEU A 62 -9.13 -13.96 -9.96
CA LEU A 62 -7.89 -13.19 -9.84
C LEU A 62 -7.37 -13.21 -8.39
N GLU A 63 -6.06 -13.37 -8.23
CA GLU A 63 -5.42 -13.21 -6.94
C GLU A 63 -5.41 -11.73 -6.52
N VAL A 64 -5.99 -11.41 -5.38
CA VAL A 64 -5.90 -10.06 -4.83
C VAL A 64 -4.54 -9.91 -4.14
N VAL A 65 -3.64 -9.16 -4.77
CA VAL A 65 -2.25 -9.01 -4.29
C VAL A 65 -2.15 -7.99 -3.15
N SER A 66 -2.84 -6.86 -3.26
CA SER A 66 -2.82 -5.82 -2.24
C SER A 66 -4.01 -4.86 -2.35
N LEU A 67 -4.25 -4.13 -1.25
CA LEU A 67 -5.12 -2.95 -1.23
C LEU A 67 -4.27 -1.67 -1.18
N CYS A 68 -4.49 -0.76 -2.09
CA CYS A 68 -3.96 0.59 -2.09
C CYS A 68 -5.09 1.59 -1.76
N ARG A 69 -4.88 2.53 -0.85
CA ARG A 69 -3.73 2.71 0.00
C ARG A 69 -4.15 3.09 1.42
N GLY A 70 -3.36 2.66 2.38
CA GLY A 70 -3.39 3.19 3.74
C GLY A 70 -2.31 4.27 3.97
N GLY A 71 -2.06 4.61 5.24
CA GLY A 71 -1.01 5.53 5.64
C GLY A 71 -1.53 6.90 6.08
N PHE A 72 -0.83 7.97 5.68
CA PHE A 72 -1.14 9.37 6.03
C PHE A 72 -1.25 9.61 7.55
N PHE A 73 -0.31 9.04 8.31
CA PHE A 73 -0.30 9.11 9.78
C PHE A 73 0.05 10.49 10.34
N PRO A 74 1.00 11.28 9.75
CA PRO A 74 1.41 12.54 10.33
C PRO A 74 0.32 13.60 10.28
N ALA A 75 0.18 14.32 11.39
CA ALA A 75 -0.65 15.50 11.50
C ALA A 75 -0.20 16.38 12.69
N THR A 76 -0.46 17.67 12.64
CA THR A 76 -0.08 18.62 13.70
C THR A 76 -0.85 18.39 15.00
N GLY A 77 -2.12 17.97 14.91
CA GLY A 77 -2.98 17.75 16.08
C GLY A 77 -3.09 16.27 16.49
N ALA A 78 -3.14 16.00 17.79
CA ALA A 78 -3.31 14.64 18.33
C ALA A 78 -4.62 13.98 17.84
N GLN A 79 -5.71 14.73 17.79
CA GLN A 79 -7.00 14.25 17.32
C GLN A 79 -6.93 13.82 15.83
N ALA A 80 -6.23 14.59 14.99
CA ALA A 80 -6.06 14.24 13.58
C ALA A 80 -5.22 12.97 13.40
N ARG A 81 -4.17 12.78 14.22
CA ARG A 81 -3.39 11.55 14.23
C ARG A 81 -4.21 10.34 14.66
N GLU A 82 -5.08 10.49 15.67
CA GLU A 82 -5.98 9.42 16.09
C GLU A 82 -7.01 9.08 14.99
N LYS A 83 -7.55 10.10 14.32
CA LYS A 83 -8.42 9.88 13.15
C LYS A 83 -7.70 9.09 12.05
N ALA A 84 -6.42 9.38 11.78
CA ALA A 84 -5.62 8.63 10.81
C ALA A 84 -5.43 7.17 11.22
N ARG A 85 -5.16 6.88 12.50
CA ARG A 85 -5.07 5.49 13.01
C ARG A 85 -6.39 4.73 12.84
N ASN A 86 -7.51 5.37 13.19
CA ASN A 86 -8.84 4.76 13.05
C ASN A 86 -9.20 4.51 11.58
N GLU A 87 -8.82 5.41 10.67
CA GLU A 87 -8.99 5.20 9.23
C GLU A 87 -8.14 4.02 8.75
N ASN A 88 -6.90 3.88 9.21
CA ASN A 88 -6.06 2.74 8.84
C ASN A 88 -6.60 1.41 9.38
N ARG A 89 -7.19 1.37 10.58
CA ARG A 89 -7.90 0.17 11.05
C ARG A 89 -9.04 -0.21 10.11
N ARG A 90 -9.83 0.76 9.68
CA ARG A 90 -10.90 0.53 8.69
C ARG A 90 -10.36 0.02 7.36
N ILE A 91 -9.24 0.56 6.88
CA ILE A 91 -8.58 0.09 5.64
C ILE A 91 -8.10 -1.35 5.77
N ILE A 92 -7.57 -1.73 6.93
CA ILE A 92 -7.18 -3.11 7.23
C ILE A 92 -8.40 -4.04 7.18
N ASP A 93 -9.54 -3.62 7.74
CA ASP A 93 -10.78 -4.40 7.68
C ASP A 93 -11.31 -4.52 6.23
N GLU A 94 -11.22 -3.45 5.44
CA GLU A 94 -11.53 -3.47 4.01
C GLU A 94 -10.63 -4.47 3.25
N ALA A 95 -9.32 -4.48 3.55
CA ALA A 95 -8.36 -5.41 2.95
C ALA A 95 -8.72 -6.87 3.25
N ARG A 96 -9.01 -7.18 4.53
CA ARG A 96 -9.47 -8.50 4.94
C ARG A 96 -10.73 -8.92 4.20
N GLU A 97 -11.72 -8.03 4.09
CA GLU A 97 -13.02 -8.34 3.47
C GLU A 97 -12.88 -8.63 1.97
N ILE A 98 -12.00 -7.93 1.27
CA ILE A 98 -11.74 -8.18 -0.15
C ILE A 98 -10.74 -9.30 -0.42
N GLY A 99 -10.14 -9.89 0.62
CA GLY A 99 -9.15 -10.94 0.50
C GLY A 99 -7.73 -10.46 0.15
N ALA A 100 -7.43 -9.16 0.36
CA ALA A 100 -6.09 -8.63 0.15
C ALA A 100 -5.18 -8.99 1.33
N PRO A 101 -4.04 -9.69 1.09
CA PRO A 101 -3.12 -10.11 2.16
C PRO A 101 -2.32 -8.95 2.74
N LEU A 102 -2.27 -7.80 2.05
CA LEU A 102 -1.52 -6.64 2.52
C LEU A 102 -2.15 -5.30 2.10
N VAL A 103 -1.83 -4.26 2.88
CA VAL A 103 -2.13 -2.86 2.58
C VAL A 103 -0.83 -2.12 2.28
N VAL A 104 -0.76 -1.42 1.14
CA VAL A 104 0.33 -0.51 0.81
C VAL A 104 0.13 0.81 1.55
N LEU A 105 1.17 1.28 2.26
CA LEU A 105 1.15 2.49 3.07
C LEU A 105 1.91 3.63 2.39
N VAL A 106 1.18 4.63 1.90
CA VAL A 106 1.72 5.96 1.62
C VAL A 106 1.75 6.72 2.93
N CYS A 107 2.92 6.81 3.56
CA CYS A 107 3.05 7.11 4.97
C CYS A 107 2.58 8.51 5.39
N GLY A 108 2.59 9.50 4.47
CA GLY A 108 2.18 10.87 4.76
C GLY A 108 3.35 11.79 5.12
N ALA A 109 3.11 13.08 4.99
CA ALA A 109 3.94 14.17 5.47
C ALA A 109 3.05 15.36 5.83
N VAL A 110 3.58 16.29 6.61
CA VAL A 110 2.90 17.56 6.91
C VAL A 110 3.76 18.69 6.35
N PRO A 111 3.27 19.48 5.39
CA PRO A 111 4.01 20.60 4.84
C PRO A 111 4.57 21.54 5.94
N GLY A 112 5.85 21.86 5.85
CA GLY A 112 6.51 22.72 6.83
C GLY A 112 6.87 22.06 8.18
N GLN A 113 6.44 20.81 8.44
CA GLN A 113 6.86 20.07 9.64
C GLN A 113 8.25 19.44 9.42
N PRO A 114 9.16 19.47 10.40
CA PRO A 114 10.42 18.73 10.29
C PRO A 114 10.18 17.25 9.96
N ARG A 115 10.89 16.72 8.95
CA ARG A 115 10.71 15.33 8.49
C ARG A 115 10.94 14.29 9.58
N ALA A 116 11.85 14.56 10.51
CA ALA A 116 12.08 13.68 11.65
C ALA A 116 10.83 13.55 12.53
N VAL A 117 10.08 14.65 12.72
CA VAL A 117 8.81 14.63 13.46
C VAL A 117 7.75 13.84 12.70
N SER A 118 7.66 14.04 11.36
CA SER A 118 6.73 13.26 10.54
C SER A 118 7.08 11.77 10.58
N ARG A 119 8.36 11.40 10.51
CA ARG A 119 8.80 9.98 10.58
C ARG A 119 8.50 9.36 11.95
N GLN A 120 8.68 10.10 13.05
CA GLN A 120 8.27 9.59 14.35
C GLN A 120 6.76 9.36 14.43
N GLN A 121 5.96 10.29 13.89
CA GLN A 121 4.51 10.12 13.84
C GLN A 121 4.06 8.96 12.92
N ILE A 122 4.83 8.64 11.88
CA ILE A 122 4.63 7.45 11.04
C ILE A 122 4.90 6.20 11.85
N LEU A 123 6.04 6.13 12.55
CA LEU A 123 6.40 5.01 13.42
C LEU A 123 5.31 4.75 14.44
N ASP A 124 4.93 5.78 15.22
CA ASP A 124 3.89 5.70 16.25
C ASP A 124 2.53 5.30 15.68
N GLY A 125 2.23 5.76 14.46
CA GLY A 125 0.98 5.48 13.77
C GLY A 125 0.88 4.03 13.28
N ILE A 126 1.95 3.50 12.70
CA ILE A 126 2.03 2.10 12.27
C ILE A 126 2.00 1.18 13.48
N ASP A 127 2.83 1.45 14.51
CA ASP A 127 2.86 0.65 15.74
C ASP A 127 1.46 0.50 16.35
N ALA A 128 0.70 1.59 16.42
CA ALA A 128 -0.65 1.60 16.97
C ALA A 128 -1.68 0.77 16.17
N VAL A 129 -1.42 0.43 14.92
CA VAL A 129 -2.34 -0.36 14.08
C VAL A 129 -1.83 -1.78 13.79
N VAL A 130 -0.56 -2.09 14.08
CA VAL A 130 0.03 -3.42 13.93
C VAL A 130 -0.76 -4.52 14.64
N PRO A 131 -1.22 -4.36 15.91
CA PRO A 131 -2.03 -5.39 16.56
C PRO A 131 -3.31 -5.71 15.79
N HIS A 132 -4.00 -4.69 15.28
CA HIS A 132 -5.22 -4.85 14.50
C HIS A 132 -4.94 -5.55 13.15
N ALA A 133 -3.84 -5.19 12.48
CA ALA A 133 -3.42 -5.83 11.24
C ALA A 133 -3.09 -7.31 11.45
N LYS A 134 -2.42 -7.65 12.56
CA LYS A 134 -2.12 -9.03 12.94
C LYS A 134 -3.40 -9.85 13.19
N GLU A 135 -4.35 -9.30 13.92
CA GLU A 135 -5.66 -9.95 14.18
C GLU A 135 -6.45 -10.15 12.87
N ALA A 136 -6.38 -9.18 11.96
CA ALA A 136 -7.02 -9.27 10.65
C ALA A 136 -6.31 -10.23 9.68
N GLY A 137 -5.09 -10.67 9.97
CA GLY A 137 -4.25 -11.47 9.06
C GLY A 137 -3.74 -10.67 7.86
N VAL A 138 -3.64 -9.33 7.98
CA VAL A 138 -3.27 -8.42 6.88
C VAL A 138 -1.91 -7.79 7.19
N LYS A 139 -0.95 -7.90 6.27
CA LYS A 139 0.36 -7.24 6.38
C LYS A 139 0.28 -5.77 5.99
N LEU A 140 1.24 -4.99 6.47
CA LEU A 140 1.41 -3.57 6.13
C LEU A 140 2.72 -3.40 5.36
N ALA A 141 2.69 -2.74 4.21
CA ALA A 141 3.89 -2.54 3.39
C ALA A 141 4.17 -1.03 3.23
N ILE A 142 5.25 -0.56 3.84
CA ILE A 142 5.70 0.84 3.72
C ILE A 142 6.18 1.05 2.28
N GLU A 143 5.64 2.05 1.61
CA GLU A 143 6.09 2.48 0.28
C GLU A 143 6.92 3.77 0.40
N PRO A 144 8.26 3.69 0.20
CA PRO A 144 9.08 4.89 0.06
C PRO A 144 8.71 5.62 -1.23
N LEU A 145 8.41 6.91 -1.16
CA LEU A 145 8.09 7.70 -2.34
C LEU A 145 9.28 8.55 -2.79
N HIS A 146 9.38 8.78 -4.10
CA HIS A 146 10.38 9.68 -4.67
C HIS A 146 10.43 11.03 -3.91
N PRO A 147 11.61 11.63 -3.68
CA PRO A 147 11.78 12.87 -2.90
C PRO A 147 10.93 14.05 -3.36
N MET A 148 10.47 14.06 -4.61
CA MET A 148 9.53 15.07 -5.08
C MET A 148 8.23 15.13 -4.28
N TYR A 149 7.91 14.07 -3.53
CA TYR A 149 6.72 13.94 -2.68
C TYR A 149 7.01 14.08 -1.18
N ALA A 150 8.24 14.51 -0.82
CA ALA A 150 8.72 14.48 0.56
C ALA A 150 7.97 15.41 1.52
N ASP A 151 7.33 16.45 1.00
CA ASP A 151 6.69 17.48 1.83
C ASP A 151 5.17 17.27 1.99
N ASP A 152 4.53 16.53 1.08
CA ASP A 152 3.07 16.39 1.06
C ASP A 152 2.54 14.96 1.12
N ARG A 153 3.27 13.98 0.56
CA ARG A 153 2.76 12.62 0.45
C ARG A 153 3.48 11.62 1.33
N SER A 154 4.79 11.72 1.49
CA SER A 154 5.54 10.80 2.35
C SER A 154 6.84 11.40 2.84
N ALA A 155 7.08 11.35 4.15
CA ALA A 155 8.36 11.67 4.76
C ALA A 155 9.37 10.51 4.67
N VAL A 156 8.98 9.35 4.11
CA VAL A 156 9.82 8.18 3.84
C VAL A 156 10.12 8.17 2.35
N ASN A 157 11.40 8.38 1.99
CA ASN A 157 11.80 8.63 0.60
C ASN A 157 12.92 7.73 0.10
N THR A 158 13.57 6.96 0.96
CA THR A 158 14.60 5.97 0.60
C THR A 158 14.25 4.61 1.17
N LEU A 159 14.82 3.57 0.58
CA LEU A 159 14.64 2.20 1.08
C LEU A 159 15.25 2.05 2.47
N GLU A 160 16.44 2.65 2.73
CA GLU A 160 17.06 2.72 4.05
C GLU A 160 16.10 3.28 5.12
N GLN A 161 15.39 4.37 4.81
CA GLN A 161 14.44 4.96 5.76
C GLN A 161 13.28 4.03 6.09
N ALA A 162 12.76 3.28 5.10
CA ALA A 162 11.72 2.29 5.32
C ALA A 162 12.25 1.11 6.16
N ASN A 163 13.44 0.59 5.84
CA ASN A 163 14.08 -0.50 6.57
C ASN A 163 14.34 -0.12 8.04
N ASN A 164 14.78 1.12 8.30
CA ASN A 164 14.97 1.63 9.66
C ASN A 164 13.65 1.69 10.45
N LEU A 165 12.54 2.06 9.81
CA LEU A 165 11.22 2.03 10.46
C LEU A 165 10.79 0.60 10.78
N ILE A 166 10.97 -0.34 9.85
CA ILE A 166 10.65 -1.77 10.07
C ILE A 166 11.48 -2.34 11.21
N PHE A 167 12.78 -2.05 11.22
CA PHE A 167 13.67 -2.49 12.29
C PHE A 167 13.21 -1.95 13.65
N ALA A 168 12.84 -0.66 13.72
CA ALA A 168 12.34 -0.05 14.96
C ALA A 168 11.00 -0.62 15.42
N LEU A 169 10.11 -1.00 14.48
CA LEU A 169 8.84 -1.64 14.78
C LEU A 169 9.01 -3.08 15.30
N GLY A 170 10.05 -3.79 14.86
CA GLY A 170 10.35 -5.14 15.30
C GLY A 170 9.21 -6.14 15.06
N SER A 171 8.39 -5.93 14.02
CA SER A 171 7.18 -6.72 13.75
C SER A 171 7.24 -7.36 12.38
N GLU A 172 7.04 -8.67 12.30
CA GLU A 172 6.91 -9.43 11.05
C GLU A 172 5.64 -9.06 10.24
N GLN A 173 4.75 -8.25 10.84
CA GLN A 173 3.53 -7.76 10.20
C GLN A 173 3.81 -6.61 9.23
N VAL A 174 4.98 -5.98 9.30
CA VAL A 174 5.36 -4.81 8.51
C VAL A 174 6.52 -5.14 7.59
N GLY A 175 6.38 -4.78 6.32
CA GLY A 175 7.41 -4.92 5.29
C GLY A 175 7.52 -3.67 4.42
N VAL A 176 8.24 -3.78 3.30
CA VAL A 176 8.45 -2.71 2.32
C VAL A 176 7.82 -3.07 0.98
N THR A 177 7.22 -2.09 0.32
CA THR A 177 6.92 -2.13 -1.11
C THR A 177 8.05 -1.45 -1.88
N VAL A 178 8.74 -2.19 -2.74
CA VAL A 178 9.78 -1.64 -3.61
C VAL A 178 9.14 -1.25 -4.94
N ASP A 179 8.87 0.05 -5.11
CA ASP A 179 8.36 0.60 -6.37
C ASP A 179 9.51 1.26 -7.15
N VAL A 180 9.83 0.70 -8.31
CA VAL A 180 10.90 1.23 -9.17
C VAL A 180 10.61 2.65 -9.66
N TYR A 181 9.36 3.05 -9.81
CA TYR A 181 9.01 4.44 -10.15
C TYR A 181 9.46 5.43 -9.08
N HIS A 182 9.45 5.02 -7.83
CA HIS A 182 9.83 5.85 -6.70
C HIS A 182 11.30 5.71 -6.29
N LEU A 183 11.95 4.57 -6.58
CA LEU A 183 13.25 4.23 -6.01
C LEU A 183 14.40 4.08 -7.02
N TRP A 184 14.16 4.22 -8.32
CA TRP A 184 15.21 4.09 -9.35
C TRP A 184 16.43 4.99 -9.14
N TRP A 185 16.27 6.10 -8.45
CA TRP A 185 17.31 7.10 -8.16
C TRP A 185 18.07 6.83 -6.86
N ASP A 186 17.57 5.94 -5.98
CA ASP A 186 18.14 5.68 -4.65
C ASP A 186 19.55 5.05 -4.82
N PRO A 187 20.62 5.76 -4.37
CA PRO A 187 21.99 5.31 -4.57
C PRO A 187 22.32 4.03 -3.79
N PHE A 188 21.52 3.69 -2.79
CA PHE A 188 21.72 2.51 -1.94
C PHE A 188 20.72 1.38 -2.22
N LEU A 189 19.92 1.51 -3.31
CA LEU A 189 18.86 0.56 -3.65
C LEU A 189 19.33 -0.91 -3.60
N GLU A 190 20.44 -1.23 -4.28
CA GLU A 190 20.95 -2.61 -4.35
C GLU A 190 21.41 -3.15 -2.99
N SER A 191 21.97 -2.29 -2.12
CA SER A 191 22.44 -2.69 -0.80
C SER A 191 21.30 -2.85 0.21
N GLU A 192 20.19 -2.16 -0.01
CA GLU A 192 19.03 -2.16 0.88
C GLU A 192 17.97 -3.22 0.50
N ILE A 193 18.00 -3.74 -0.73
CA ILE A 193 17.23 -4.92 -1.15
C ILE A 193 18.03 -6.17 -0.75
N LYS A 194 17.79 -6.72 0.43
CA LYS A 194 18.44 -7.94 0.92
C LYS A 194 17.42 -8.87 1.57
#